data_aaaa7029cac117dd79339213181f3778
#
_entry.id   aaaa7029cac117dd79339213181f3778
#
_cell.length_a   1.000
_cell.length_b   1.000
_cell.length_c   1.000
_cell.angle_alpha   90.00
_cell.angle_beta   90.00
_cell.angle_gamma   90.00
#
_symmetry.space_group_name_H-M   'P 1'
#
loop_
_entity.id
_entity.type
_entity.pdbx_description
1 polymer ?
#
loop_
_entity_poly.entity_id
_entity_poly.type
_entity_poly.pdbx_seq_one_letter_code
_entity_poly.pdbx_strand_id
1 'polypeptide(L)'
;DAVVSNPPYSQVWNPNDKENNPRFSDYGLAPKGKADYAFLLHDLYHIRNDGIVTIVLPHGVLFRGGEEGTIRKNLIDHNNIDAIIGLPANIFFGTGIPTIIMVLRKNKRDSDVLIIDASKGFEKDGKNNKLRACDIKRIVDAYKERPEKIEKFARRVSLSLIHI
;
A
#
# COMPACT_ATOMS: atom_id res chain seq x y z
N ASP A 1 17.13 -6.64 0.34
CA ASP A 1 16.64 -6.09 1.60
C ASP A 1 15.12 -5.91 1.56
N ALA A 2 14.48 -5.95 2.74
CA ALA A 2 13.05 -5.76 2.87
C ALA A 2 12.76 -4.76 4.01
N VAL A 3 11.74 -3.93 3.80
CA VAL A 3 11.14 -3.07 4.84
C VAL A 3 9.73 -3.54 5.12
N VAL A 4 9.40 -3.73 6.38
CA VAL A 4 8.05 -4.02 6.87
C VAL A 4 7.66 -2.90 7.82
N SER A 5 6.61 -2.16 7.51
CA SER A 5 6.26 -0.92 8.20
C SER A 5 4.76 -0.88 8.55
N ASN A 6 4.45 -0.41 9.74
CA ASN A 6 3.10 -0.07 10.18
C ASN A 6 3.14 1.28 10.91
N PRO A 7 3.22 2.38 10.16
CA PRO A 7 3.33 3.72 10.74
C PRO A 7 2.02 4.19 11.38
N PRO A 8 2.07 5.21 12.26
CA PRO A 8 0.86 5.81 12.79
C PRO A 8 0.03 6.47 11.66
N TYR A 9 -1.28 6.15 11.61
CA TYR A 9 -2.16 6.61 10.54
C TYR A 9 -2.48 8.10 10.66
N SER A 10 -2.47 8.80 9.54
CA SER A 10 -2.85 10.21 9.42
C SER A 10 -2.12 11.13 10.43
N GLN A 11 -0.86 10.82 10.70
CA GLN A 11 -0.01 11.62 11.58
C GLN A 11 0.26 13.01 10.98
N VAL A 12 0.18 14.03 11.81
CA VAL A 12 0.60 15.40 11.42
C VAL A 12 2.13 15.43 11.27
N TRP A 13 2.61 16.09 10.24
CA TRP A 13 4.04 16.30 10.00
C TRP A 13 4.32 17.67 9.39
N ASN A 14 5.59 18.05 9.25
CA ASN A 14 5.99 19.30 8.62
C ASN A 14 6.60 19.05 7.22
N PRO A 15 5.88 19.36 6.12
CA PRO A 15 6.41 19.26 4.76
C PRO A 15 7.30 20.41 4.33
N ASN A 16 7.34 21.54 5.07
CA ASN A 16 8.06 22.75 4.66
C ASN A 16 9.54 22.48 4.40
N ASP A 17 10.09 23.10 3.36
CA ASP A 17 11.49 23.01 2.94
C ASP A 17 11.95 21.57 2.60
N LYS A 18 11.03 20.70 2.20
CA LYS A 18 11.31 19.32 1.85
C LYS A 18 11.11 18.99 0.37
N GLU A 19 10.81 19.98 -0.46
CA GLU A 19 10.54 19.80 -1.90
C GLU A 19 11.74 19.21 -2.63
N ASN A 20 12.96 19.61 -2.24
CA ASN A 20 14.20 19.11 -2.83
C ASN A 20 14.80 17.91 -2.09
N ASN A 21 14.10 17.37 -1.08
CA ASN A 21 14.58 16.19 -0.38
C ASN A 21 14.47 14.97 -1.30
N PRO A 22 15.55 14.19 -1.50
CA PRO A 22 15.56 13.09 -2.46
C PRO A 22 14.54 11.97 -2.19
N ARG A 23 13.99 11.92 -0.97
CA ARG A 23 12.88 10.99 -0.66
C ARG A 23 11.58 11.39 -1.33
N PHE A 24 11.40 12.69 -1.63
CA PHE A 24 10.11 13.25 -2.04
C PHE A 24 10.15 13.94 -3.40
N SER A 25 11.34 14.41 -3.86
CA SER A 25 11.48 15.25 -5.06
C SER A 25 10.80 14.67 -6.30
N ASP A 26 10.87 13.37 -6.50
CA ASP A 26 10.32 12.70 -7.69
C ASP A 26 8.82 12.36 -7.56
N TYR A 27 8.29 12.40 -6.33
CA TYR A 27 6.93 11.92 -6.05
C TYR A 27 5.99 13.03 -5.58
N GLY A 28 6.50 14.02 -4.85
CA GLY A 28 5.72 15.07 -4.20
C GLY A 28 5.66 14.92 -2.69
N LEU A 29 5.14 15.95 -2.02
CA LEU A 29 5.01 16.00 -0.58
C LEU A 29 3.62 15.58 -0.13
N ALA A 30 3.56 14.72 0.89
CA ALA A 30 2.31 14.38 1.56
C ALA A 30 1.70 15.62 2.24
N PRO A 31 0.37 15.72 2.37
CA PRO A 31 -0.28 16.85 3.03
C PRO A 31 0.12 16.94 4.51
N LYS A 32 0.22 18.15 5.05
CA LYS A 32 0.64 18.44 6.44
C LYS A 32 -0.13 17.61 7.49
N GLY A 33 -1.42 17.36 7.25
CA GLY A 33 -2.28 16.63 8.19
C GLY A 33 -2.22 15.11 8.07
N LYS A 34 -1.46 14.56 7.11
CA LYS A 34 -1.47 13.12 6.80
C LYS A 34 -0.14 12.67 6.24
N ALA A 35 0.74 12.20 7.12
CA ALA A 35 2.08 11.73 6.76
C ALA A 35 2.09 10.32 6.12
N ASP A 36 0.93 9.72 5.82
CA ASP A 36 0.83 8.34 5.33
C ASP A 36 1.79 8.08 4.16
N TYR A 37 1.74 8.92 3.13
CA TYR A 37 2.67 8.82 1.99
C TYR A 37 4.09 9.29 2.30
N ALA A 38 4.31 10.15 3.30
CA ALA A 38 5.65 10.53 3.69
C ALA A 38 6.42 9.35 4.29
N PHE A 39 5.77 8.52 5.09
CA PHE A 39 6.32 7.25 5.58
C PHE A 39 6.61 6.28 4.44
N LEU A 40 5.65 6.11 3.52
CA LEU A 40 5.81 5.25 2.36
C LEU A 40 7.01 5.64 1.50
N LEU A 41 7.15 6.93 1.17
CA LEU A 41 8.26 7.44 0.36
C LEU A 41 9.61 7.33 1.09
N HIS A 42 9.60 7.51 2.43
CA HIS A 42 10.78 7.27 3.25
C HIS A 42 11.23 5.81 3.16
N ASP A 43 10.33 4.88 3.32
CA ASP A 43 10.63 3.44 3.24
C ASP A 43 11.12 3.06 1.83
N LEU A 44 10.43 3.54 0.79
CA LEU A 44 10.81 3.29 -0.60
C LEU A 44 12.20 3.83 -0.94
N TYR A 45 12.56 5.01 -0.43
CA TYR A 45 13.88 5.60 -0.65
C TYR A 45 15.00 4.72 -0.10
N HIS A 46 14.81 4.14 1.09
CA HIS A 46 15.87 3.41 1.80
C HIS A 46 16.06 1.95 1.37
N ILE A 47 15.14 1.38 0.59
CA ILE A 47 15.38 0.03 0.06
C ILE A 47 16.37 0.05 -1.10
N ARG A 48 17.07 -1.08 -1.29
CA ARG A 48 17.91 -1.33 -2.46
C ARG A 48 17.07 -1.50 -3.71
N ASN A 49 17.71 -1.44 -4.87
CA ASN A 49 17.03 -1.56 -6.17
C ASN A 49 16.27 -2.89 -6.36
N ASP A 50 16.74 -3.96 -5.74
CA ASP A 50 16.11 -5.29 -5.70
C ASP A 50 15.24 -5.54 -4.46
N GLY A 51 15.10 -4.51 -3.61
CA GLY A 51 14.37 -4.59 -2.36
C GLY A 51 12.85 -4.55 -2.51
N ILE A 52 12.18 -4.82 -1.39
CA ILE A 52 10.72 -4.81 -1.27
C ILE A 52 10.30 -4.04 -0.02
N VAL A 53 9.25 -3.25 -0.14
CA VAL A 53 8.54 -2.62 0.99
C VAL A 53 7.17 -3.23 1.12
N THR A 54 6.78 -3.55 2.35
CA THR A 54 5.39 -3.81 2.71
C THR A 54 4.98 -2.84 3.80
N ILE A 55 4.02 -1.98 3.52
CA ILE A 55 3.55 -0.95 4.44
C ILE A 55 2.04 -1.04 4.65
N VAL A 56 1.62 -0.98 5.92
CA VAL A 56 0.20 -0.93 6.30
C VAL A 56 -0.25 0.52 6.31
N LEU A 57 -1.33 0.82 5.61
CA LEU A 57 -1.87 2.17 5.46
C LEU A 57 -3.40 2.16 5.60
N PRO A 58 -4.01 3.31 5.99
CA PRO A 58 -5.46 3.44 5.95
C PRO A 58 -5.97 3.36 4.51
N HIS A 59 -7.09 2.70 4.29
CA HIS A 59 -7.69 2.50 2.95
C HIS A 59 -7.88 3.82 2.18
N GLY A 60 -8.08 4.94 2.88
CA GLY A 60 -8.23 6.27 2.28
C GLY A 60 -7.10 6.70 1.35
N VAL A 61 -5.87 6.19 1.52
CA VAL A 61 -4.74 6.52 0.64
C VAL A 61 -4.99 6.15 -0.84
N LEU A 62 -5.91 5.23 -1.11
CA LEU A 62 -6.21 4.77 -2.47
C LEU A 62 -7.07 5.75 -3.28
N PHE A 63 -7.85 6.60 -2.62
CA PHE A 63 -8.85 7.44 -3.32
C PHE A 63 -8.84 8.92 -2.93
N ARG A 64 -8.11 9.34 -1.90
CA ARG A 64 -7.98 10.77 -1.59
C ARG A 64 -7.23 11.49 -2.71
N GLY A 65 -7.72 12.68 -3.09
CA GLY A 65 -7.14 13.53 -4.14
C GLY A 65 -6.03 14.45 -3.62
N GLY A 66 -5.79 15.57 -4.33
CA GLY A 66 -4.77 16.54 -3.97
C GLY A 66 -3.37 15.96 -4.00
N GLU A 67 -2.55 16.30 -3.02
CA GLU A 67 -1.15 15.88 -2.90
C GLU A 67 -1.02 14.36 -2.87
N GLU A 68 -1.92 13.66 -2.17
CA GLU A 68 -1.91 12.18 -2.14
C GLU A 68 -2.22 11.57 -3.52
N GLY A 69 -3.12 12.19 -4.28
CA GLY A 69 -3.40 11.80 -5.67
C GLY A 69 -2.19 11.96 -6.57
N THR A 70 -1.45 13.06 -6.43
CA THR A 70 -0.21 13.31 -7.18
C THR A 70 0.86 12.28 -6.86
N ILE A 71 1.10 11.99 -5.58
CA ILE A 71 2.08 10.99 -5.16
C ILE A 71 1.70 9.60 -5.71
N ARG A 72 0.43 9.23 -5.60
CA ARG A 72 -0.06 7.95 -6.11
C ARG A 72 0.14 7.82 -7.62
N LYS A 73 -0.16 8.89 -8.38
CA LYS A 73 0.11 8.94 -9.81
C LYS A 73 1.61 8.72 -10.10
N ASN A 74 2.49 9.45 -9.42
CA ASN A 74 3.94 9.35 -9.61
C ASN A 74 4.47 7.95 -9.25
N LEU A 75 3.95 7.30 -8.19
CA LEU A 75 4.29 5.91 -7.85
C LEU A 75 3.88 4.92 -8.95
N ILE A 76 2.75 5.18 -9.63
CA ILE A 76 2.30 4.38 -10.77
C ILE A 76 3.20 4.63 -11.98
N ASP A 77 3.46 5.89 -12.31
CA ASP A 77 4.30 6.27 -13.46
C ASP A 77 5.73 5.72 -13.35
N HIS A 78 6.28 5.65 -12.12
CA HIS A 78 7.58 5.04 -11.83
C HIS A 78 7.52 3.51 -11.67
N ASN A 79 6.36 2.90 -11.88
CA ASN A 79 6.14 1.45 -11.74
C ASN A 79 6.57 0.88 -10.39
N ASN A 80 6.32 1.63 -9.30
CA ASN A 80 6.75 1.21 -7.96
C ASN A 80 5.72 0.34 -7.23
N ILE A 81 4.43 0.44 -7.56
CA ILE A 81 3.39 -0.33 -6.90
C ILE A 81 3.37 -1.75 -7.44
N ASP A 82 3.66 -2.75 -6.59
CA ASP A 82 3.66 -4.16 -6.95
C ASP A 82 2.34 -4.86 -6.63
N ALA A 83 1.80 -4.61 -5.44
CA ALA A 83 0.50 -5.14 -5.05
C ALA A 83 -0.21 -4.22 -4.06
N ILE A 84 -1.54 -4.32 -4.03
CA ILE A 84 -2.42 -3.69 -3.05
C ILE A 84 -3.30 -4.79 -2.46
N ILE A 85 -3.24 -4.97 -1.13
CA ILE A 85 -3.98 -6.00 -0.40
C ILE A 85 -4.96 -5.32 0.54
N GLY A 86 -6.26 -5.40 0.24
CA GLY A 86 -7.32 -4.91 1.12
C GLY A 86 -7.53 -5.85 2.30
N LEU A 87 -7.44 -5.33 3.52
CA LEU A 87 -7.60 -6.10 4.75
C LEU A 87 -9.02 -5.91 5.35
N PRO A 88 -9.50 -6.84 6.18
CA PRO A 88 -10.76 -6.65 6.90
C PRO A 88 -10.73 -5.40 7.78
N ALA A 89 -11.86 -4.75 7.94
CA ALA A 89 -12.02 -3.70 8.95
C ALA A 89 -11.86 -4.29 10.37
N ASN A 90 -11.62 -3.43 11.36
CA ASN A 90 -11.50 -3.82 12.77
C ASN A 90 -10.43 -4.90 13.06
N ILE A 91 -9.34 -4.97 12.31
CA ILE A 91 -8.23 -5.90 12.61
C ILE A 91 -7.17 -5.29 13.54
N PHE A 92 -7.16 -3.98 13.70
CA PHE A 92 -6.25 -3.28 14.60
C PHE A 92 -6.96 -2.74 15.82
N PHE A 93 -6.29 -2.77 16.97
CA PHE A 93 -6.82 -2.17 18.20
C PHE A 93 -6.90 -0.65 18.06
N GLY A 94 -7.97 -0.07 18.61
CA GLY A 94 -8.16 1.38 18.65
C GLY A 94 -8.70 2.02 17.37
N THR A 95 -8.89 1.26 16.29
CA THR A 95 -9.48 1.78 15.04
C THR A 95 -10.34 0.74 14.35
N GLY A 96 -11.52 1.18 13.88
CA GLY A 96 -12.42 0.34 13.08
C GLY A 96 -12.26 0.52 11.56
N ILE A 97 -11.34 1.40 11.12
CA ILE A 97 -11.20 1.69 9.71
C ILE A 97 -10.59 0.51 8.94
N PRO A 98 -11.02 0.27 7.70
CA PRO A 98 -10.36 -0.69 6.84
C PRO A 98 -8.95 -0.19 6.49
N THR A 99 -8.01 -1.12 6.41
CA THR A 99 -6.62 -0.86 6.06
C THR A 99 -6.20 -1.67 4.84
N ILE A 100 -5.07 -1.31 4.29
CA ILE A 100 -4.44 -2.04 3.18
C ILE A 100 -2.99 -2.35 3.52
N ILE A 101 -2.44 -3.35 2.87
CA ILE A 101 -1.00 -3.49 2.71
C ILE A 101 -0.66 -3.05 1.30
N MET A 102 0.23 -2.07 1.15
CA MET A 102 0.81 -1.71 -0.14
C MET A 102 2.20 -2.32 -0.24
N VAL A 103 2.43 -3.04 -1.33
CA VAL A 103 3.73 -3.65 -1.63
C VAL A 103 4.39 -2.84 -2.72
N LEU A 104 5.63 -2.41 -2.47
CA LEU A 104 6.39 -1.55 -3.38
C LEU A 104 7.73 -2.17 -3.74
N ARG A 105 8.19 -1.88 -4.96
CA ARG A 105 9.51 -2.25 -5.49
C ARG A 105 10.07 -1.11 -6.33
N LYS A 106 11.41 -0.97 -6.39
CA LYS A 106 12.07 0.03 -7.26
C LYS A 106 12.16 -0.44 -8.71
N ASN A 107 12.62 -1.65 -8.95
CA ASN A 107 12.88 -2.16 -10.29
C ASN A 107 11.96 -3.35 -10.61
N LYS A 108 10.68 -3.07 -10.86
CA LYS A 108 9.77 -4.08 -11.40
C LYS A 108 10.05 -4.34 -12.87
N ARG A 109 10.02 -5.60 -13.27
CA ARG A 109 10.18 -6.00 -14.68
C ARG A 109 8.88 -5.91 -15.47
N ASP A 110 7.77 -6.19 -14.82
CA ASP A 110 6.40 -6.06 -15.37
C ASP A 110 5.77 -4.74 -14.95
N SER A 111 4.72 -4.33 -15.65
CA SER A 111 3.94 -3.12 -15.36
C SER A 111 2.59 -3.41 -14.71
N ASP A 112 2.38 -4.64 -14.25
CA ASP A 112 1.11 -5.03 -13.66
C ASP A 112 1.09 -4.77 -12.15
N VAL A 113 -0.08 -4.40 -11.64
CA VAL A 113 -0.36 -4.31 -10.20
C VAL A 113 -1.31 -5.45 -9.82
N LEU A 114 -0.95 -6.21 -8.79
CA LEU A 114 -1.84 -7.23 -8.25
C LEU A 114 -2.73 -6.60 -7.17
N ILE A 115 -4.04 -6.68 -7.34
CA ILE A 115 -5.02 -6.25 -6.36
C ILE A 115 -5.63 -7.48 -5.70
N ILE A 116 -5.56 -7.57 -4.36
CA ILE A 116 -6.13 -8.65 -3.55
C ILE A 116 -7.16 -8.06 -2.60
N ASP A 117 -8.41 -8.51 -2.68
CA ASP A 117 -9.46 -8.18 -1.72
C ASP A 117 -9.59 -9.30 -0.67
N ALA A 118 -8.88 -9.14 0.43
CA ALA A 118 -8.96 -10.03 1.58
C ALA A 118 -9.94 -9.55 2.67
N SER A 119 -10.76 -8.54 2.38
CA SER A 119 -11.65 -7.89 3.35
C SER A 119 -12.67 -8.81 4.00
N LYS A 120 -12.97 -9.96 3.39
CA LYS A 120 -13.95 -10.95 3.87
C LYS A 120 -13.33 -12.19 4.53
N GLY A 121 -12.00 -12.30 4.53
CA GLY A 121 -11.28 -13.44 5.10
C GLY A 121 -10.89 -13.16 6.56
N PHE A 122 -11.75 -13.48 7.52
CA PHE A 122 -11.45 -13.29 8.94
C PHE A 122 -12.37 -14.15 9.84
N GLU A 123 -11.99 -14.26 11.09
CA GLU A 123 -12.87 -14.72 12.18
C GLU A 123 -13.10 -13.59 13.18
N LYS A 124 -14.16 -13.68 13.96
CA LYS A 124 -14.43 -12.74 15.05
C LYS A 124 -13.57 -13.07 16.27
N ASP A 125 -12.93 -12.04 16.84
CA ASP A 125 -12.19 -12.10 18.08
C ASP A 125 -12.67 -10.95 19.00
N GLY A 126 -13.73 -11.22 19.74
CA GLY A 126 -14.43 -10.21 20.51
C GLY A 126 -14.97 -9.07 19.63
N LYS A 127 -14.52 -7.84 19.89
CA LYS A 127 -14.91 -6.66 19.11
C LYS A 127 -14.13 -6.51 17.81
N ASN A 128 -13.02 -7.24 17.66
CA ASN A 128 -12.12 -7.14 16.53
C ASN A 128 -12.34 -8.29 15.54
N ASN A 129 -11.74 -8.17 14.37
CA ASN A 129 -11.60 -9.22 13.40
C ASN A 129 -10.15 -9.71 13.41
N LYS A 130 -9.92 -10.99 13.14
CA LYS A 130 -8.60 -11.62 13.11
C LYS A 130 -8.44 -12.43 11.85
N LEU A 131 -7.32 -12.26 11.16
CA LEU A 131 -6.95 -13.11 10.04
C LEU A 131 -6.57 -14.50 10.54
N ARG A 132 -7.18 -15.53 9.99
CA ARG A 132 -6.81 -16.92 10.26
C ARG A 132 -5.57 -17.32 9.45
N ALA A 133 -4.89 -18.36 9.84
CA ALA A 133 -3.75 -18.88 9.11
C ALA A 133 -4.09 -19.21 7.63
N CYS A 134 -5.29 -19.71 7.35
CA CYS A 134 -5.77 -19.98 5.98
C CYS A 134 -5.99 -18.69 5.17
N ASP A 135 -6.47 -17.61 5.81
CA ASP A 135 -6.66 -16.30 5.14
C ASP A 135 -5.31 -15.71 4.76
N ILE A 136 -4.34 -15.75 5.68
CA ILE A 136 -2.97 -15.29 5.44
C ILE A 136 -2.33 -16.12 4.33
N LYS A 137 -2.44 -17.46 4.40
CA LYS A 137 -1.91 -18.35 3.36
C LYS A 137 -2.49 -18.02 1.99
N ARG A 138 -3.80 -17.81 1.89
CA ARG A 138 -4.48 -17.46 0.64
C ARG A 138 -3.96 -16.17 0.04
N ILE A 139 -3.71 -15.14 0.87
CA ILE A 139 -3.11 -13.87 0.44
C ILE A 139 -1.70 -14.11 -0.10
N VAL A 140 -0.87 -14.85 0.66
CA VAL A 140 0.52 -15.13 0.28
C VAL A 140 0.61 -15.96 -0.99
N ASP A 141 -0.23 -16.99 -1.14
CA ASP A 141 -0.29 -17.81 -2.35
C ASP A 141 -0.68 -16.94 -3.56
N ALA A 142 -1.74 -16.15 -3.47
CA ALA A 142 -2.15 -15.24 -4.54
C ALA A 142 -1.04 -14.23 -4.91
N TYR A 143 -0.32 -13.71 -3.92
CA TYR A 143 0.80 -12.81 -4.17
C TYR A 143 1.95 -13.50 -4.93
N LYS A 144 2.29 -14.74 -4.56
CA LYS A 144 3.36 -15.51 -5.20
C LYS A 144 3.00 -15.98 -6.60
N GLU A 145 1.78 -16.48 -6.79
CA GLU A 145 1.28 -17.03 -8.04
C GLU A 145 0.89 -15.96 -9.06
N ARG A 146 0.57 -14.75 -8.60
CA ARG A 146 0.14 -13.60 -9.41
C ARG A 146 -0.91 -13.96 -10.46
N PRO A 147 -2.04 -14.55 -10.07
CA PRO A 147 -3.06 -14.99 -11.01
C PRO A 147 -3.62 -13.80 -11.80
N GLU A 148 -4.03 -14.03 -13.04
CA GLU A 148 -4.72 -13.01 -13.81
C GLU A 148 -6.02 -12.57 -13.11
N LYS A 149 -6.79 -13.55 -12.63
CA LYS A 149 -8.03 -13.33 -11.88
C LYS A 149 -8.36 -14.51 -10.97
N ILE A 150 -8.72 -14.20 -9.72
CA ILE A 150 -9.50 -15.09 -8.83
C ILE A 150 -10.79 -14.35 -8.51
N GLU A 151 -11.94 -14.92 -8.84
CA GLU A 151 -13.24 -14.27 -8.69
C GLU A 151 -13.45 -13.74 -7.27
N LYS A 152 -13.84 -12.45 -7.15
CA LYS A 152 -14.08 -11.74 -5.88
C LYS A 152 -12.92 -11.78 -4.87
N PHE A 153 -11.68 -12.03 -5.34
CA PHE A 153 -10.53 -12.08 -4.43
C PHE A 153 -9.27 -11.44 -5.00
N ALA A 154 -8.82 -11.77 -6.18
CA ALA A 154 -7.59 -11.21 -6.73
C ALA A 154 -7.71 -10.91 -8.21
N ARG A 155 -7.05 -9.84 -8.66
CA ARG A 155 -6.95 -9.48 -10.08
C ARG A 155 -5.62 -8.79 -10.36
N ARG A 156 -4.96 -9.21 -11.42
CA ARG A 156 -3.81 -8.51 -11.99
C ARG A 156 -4.30 -7.45 -12.97
N VAL A 157 -3.85 -6.22 -12.82
CA VAL A 157 -4.28 -5.07 -13.61
C VAL A 157 -3.05 -4.43 -14.26
N SER A 158 -3.08 -4.29 -15.58
CA SER A 158 -2.04 -3.56 -16.30
C SER A 158 -2.11 -2.06 -16.00
N LEU A 159 -0.96 -1.39 -15.89
CA LEU A 159 -0.89 0.06 -15.67
C LEU A 159 -1.61 0.86 -16.76
N SER A 160 -1.69 0.36 -17.98
CA SER A 160 -2.44 0.99 -19.07
C SER A 160 -3.95 1.11 -18.79
N LEU A 161 -4.48 0.35 -17.83
CA LEU A 161 -5.87 0.37 -17.39
C LEU A 161 -6.07 1.10 -16.05
N ILE A 162 -4.99 1.49 -15.37
CA ILE A 162 -5.02 2.23 -14.10
C ILE A 162 -4.99 3.74 -14.40
N HIS A 163 -5.85 4.21 -15.27
CA HIS A 163 -6.13 5.63 -15.42
C HIS A 163 -7.23 6.01 -14.43
N ILE A 164 -6.84 6.41 -13.27
CA ILE A 164 -7.74 7.00 -12.27
C ILE A 164 -7.18 8.34 -11.84
#